data_47781f80372fde4b80dfcf50d05597fa
#
_entry.id   47781f80372fde4b80dfcf50d05597fa
#
_cell.length_a   1.000
_cell.length_b   1.000
_cell.length_c   1.000
_cell.angle_alpha   90.00
_cell.angle_beta   90.00
_cell.angle_gamma   90.00
#
_symmetry.space_group_name_H-M   'P 1'
#
loop_
_entity.id
_entity.type
_entity.pdbx_description
1 polymer ?
#
loop_
_entity_poly.entity_id
_entity_poly.type
_entity_poly.pdbx_seq_one_letter_code
_entity_poly.pdbx_strand_id
1 'polypeptide(L)'
;MAIRSVFITQWSGPQNGVSQPLNTEEENMKVKRWRLSIALTVLALVASACSGSAASPTGPVAITWFVGLGTGTDAKTQVPVQQAIVDEWNAAHPEIQVTLEVVPNPSAKDTLLTENAAGNPPDVVGPAGVSGSNGFYGNWLDLTDLIKEANYDLSQFPDAAVKSFNVGGQGQLGLPFATFPSMMYYVPSLFTEAGLNMPPTAYGEKYTMPDGSQVDWSWDTVREIGMLLTVDSAGKNATEAGFNPKKIVQYGYAQPWNGAPEWGSWFKAGQFLGSDGKTLSVPDGWVDAWTWTHDGIFKDHFIPSGDVIAQKEWGEGNAFPTGKVAMGMSYLWYTCCLGDVLKTDWNIAPVPSYKGSISPDMNADTFRISKGSKHPKEAFTFMTYLLGEASARLLDIYGGMPAREADQAAFFATKDTQFSQGVHWDIAKESYKRVSSPSAEAYIPNYLKARDYIYTDFTAALQKDATMDVASYVSGTFLPALQAIADEKP
;
A
#
# COMPACT_ATOMS: atom_id res chain seq x y z
N MET A 1 21.43 -28.11 -9.00
CA MET A 1 20.63 -27.43 -10.04
C MET A 1 20.53 -25.98 -9.63
N ALA A 2 21.10 -25.07 -10.37
CA ALA A 2 21.33 -23.69 -9.92
C ALA A 2 20.05 -22.86 -10.06
N ILE A 3 19.51 -22.39 -8.94
CA ILE A 3 18.43 -21.39 -8.88
C ILE A 3 19.10 -20.03 -9.10
N ARG A 4 18.80 -19.40 -10.22
CA ARG A 4 19.28 -18.06 -10.56
C ARG A 4 18.54 -17.04 -9.69
N SER A 5 19.32 -16.29 -8.92
CA SER A 5 18.88 -15.10 -8.21
C SER A 5 18.31 -14.07 -9.19
N VAL A 6 17.06 -13.70 -9.01
CA VAL A 6 16.43 -12.57 -9.71
C VAL A 6 16.88 -11.31 -8.97
N PHE A 7 17.66 -10.47 -9.64
CA PHE A 7 18.01 -9.14 -9.16
C PHE A 7 16.77 -8.26 -9.10
N ILE A 8 16.35 -7.92 -7.88
CA ILE A 8 15.39 -6.85 -7.65
C ILE A 8 16.18 -5.54 -7.76
N THR A 9 15.83 -4.72 -8.74
CA THR A 9 16.32 -3.35 -8.86
C THR A 9 15.89 -2.53 -7.63
N GLN A 10 16.88 -2.08 -6.89
CA GLN A 10 16.72 -1.18 -5.74
C GLN A 10 15.96 0.09 -6.13
N TRP A 11 14.95 0.37 -5.35
CA TRP A 11 14.26 1.66 -5.37
C TRP A 11 15.16 2.70 -4.66
N SER A 12 15.89 3.48 -5.46
CA SER A 12 16.64 4.64 -4.98
C SER A 12 15.73 5.86 -5.03
N GLY A 13 15.52 6.48 -3.88
CA GLY A 13 14.85 7.78 -3.77
C GLY A 13 15.60 8.87 -4.56
N PRO A 14 14.97 10.04 -4.79
CA PRO A 14 15.47 11.06 -5.69
C PRO A 14 16.81 11.64 -5.20
N GLN A 15 17.86 11.43 -5.97
CA GLN A 15 19.12 12.18 -5.80
C GLN A 15 18.99 13.51 -6.54
N ASN A 16 19.23 14.59 -5.82
CA ASN A 16 19.34 15.94 -6.34
C ASN A 16 20.46 16.03 -7.39
N GLY A 17 20.09 16.08 -8.66
CA GLY A 17 20.99 16.34 -9.78
C GLY A 17 20.91 17.80 -10.22
N VAL A 18 22.00 18.52 -10.01
CA VAL A 18 22.22 19.88 -10.49
C VAL A 18 22.16 19.89 -12.02
N SER A 19 21.25 20.67 -12.60
CA SER A 19 21.11 20.89 -14.02
C SER A 19 22.19 21.81 -14.55
N GLN A 20 22.98 21.35 -15.54
CA GLN A 20 23.76 22.21 -16.43
C GLN A 20 22.93 22.55 -17.69
N PRO A 21 23.07 23.75 -18.27
CA PRO A 21 22.28 24.18 -19.41
C PRO A 21 22.81 23.62 -20.73
N LEU A 22 21.92 23.01 -21.51
CA LEU A 22 22.21 22.61 -22.90
C LEU A 22 21.96 23.75 -23.85
N ASN A 23 22.96 23.98 -24.75
CA ASN A 23 22.96 24.95 -25.80
C ASN A 23 21.81 24.74 -26.81
N THR A 24 20.98 25.76 -26.94
CA THR A 24 19.92 25.88 -27.96
C THR A 24 20.43 26.73 -29.15
N GLU A 25 20.94 26.11 -30.22
CA GLU A 25 21.13 26.86 -31.47
C GLU A 25 21.15 26.06 -32.79
N GLU A 26 20.83 24.79 -32.88
CA GLU A 26 20.93 24.07 -34.17
C GLU A 26 19.68 23.34 -34.72
N GLU A 27 18.50 23.44 -34.15
CA GLU A 27 17.31 22.69 -34.64
C GLU A 27 16.18 23.52 -35.26
N ASN A 28 16.36 24.81 -35.50
CA ASN A 28 15.27 25.67 -35.99
C ASN A 28 15.10 25.77 -37.54
N MET A 29 15.72 24.91 -38.32
CA MET A 29 15.68 25.04 -39.80
C MET A 29 15.01 23.93 -40.60
N LYS A 30 14.40 22.89 -39.96
CA LYS A 30 13.74 21.80 -40.71
C LYS A 30 12.22 21.69 -40.59
N VAL A 31 11.56 22.49 -39.78
CA VAL A 31 10.10 22.39 -39.53
C VAL A 31 9.26 23.30 -40.47
N LYS A 32 9.85 24.16 -41.26
CA LYS A 32 9.10 25.19 -42.03
C LYS A 32 8.62 24.77 -43.43
N ARG A 33 8.86 23.52 -43.87
CA ARG A 33 8.50 23.07 -45.24
C ARG A 33 7.38 22.03 -45.35
N TRP A 34 6.72 21.62 -44.28
CA TRP A 34 5.68 20.58 -44.31
C TRP A 34 4.26 21.06 -43.95
N ARG A 35 4.03 22.36 -43.90
CA ARG A 35 2.71 22.94 -43.55
C ARG A 35 1.87 23.47 -44.71
N LEU A 36 2.19 23.17 -45.96
CA LEU A 36 1.47 23.73 -47.13
C LEU A 36 0.83 22.70 -48.09
N SER A 37 0.64 21.45 -47.69
CA SER A 37 0.04 20.42 -48.58
C SER A 37 -1.17 19.68 -48.03
N ILE A 38 -1.82 20.11 -46.94
CA ILE A 38 -3.01 19.43 -46.34
C ILE A 38 -4.25 20.35 -46.31
N ALA A 39 -4.32 21.36 -47.14
CA ALA A 39 -5.45 22.31 -47.11
C ALA A 39 -6.44 22.18 -48.26
N LEU A 40 -6.48 21.08 -49.03
CA LEU A 40 -7.34 21.00 -50.24
C LEU A 40 -8.12 19.68 -50.42
N THR A 41 -8.39 18.89 -49.36
CA THR A 41 -9.19 17.63 -49.47
C THR A 41 -10.31 17.50 -48.44
N VAL A 42 -10.82 18.58 -47.89
CA VAL A 42 -11.90 18.55 -46.87
C VAL A 42 -13.15 19.30 -47.31
N LEU A 43 -13.45 19.43 -48.61
CA LEU A 43 -14.67 20.14 -49.04
C LEU A 43 -15.56 19.33 -49.99
N ALA A 44 -15.74 18.03 -49.80
CA ALA A 44 -16.67 17.24 -50.64
C ALA A 44 -17.36 16.10 -49.90
N LEU A 45 -17.86 16.30 -48.66
CA LEU A 45 -18.71 15.29 -47.95
C LEU A 45 -19.68 15.95 -46.96
N VAL A 46 -20.39 16.99 -47.38
CA VAL A 46 -21.53 17.51 -46.62
C VAL A 46 -22.73 17.64 -47.56
N ALA A 47 -23.33 16.54 -47.92
CA ALA A 47 -24.70 16.49 -48.43
C ALA A 47 -25.24 15.04 -48.43
N SER A 48 -25.50 14.45 -47.29
CA SER A 48 -26.41 13.28 -47.17
C SER A 48 -26.76 13.06 -45.66
N ALA A 49 -27.38 14.03 -45.05
CA ALA A 49 -27.90 13.85 -43.69
C ALA A 49 -29.38 14.24 -43.67
N CYS A 50 -30.24 13.30 -43.98
CA CYS A 50 -31.61 13.27 -43.45
C CYS A 50 -32.20 11.87 -43.60
N SER A 51 -32.66 11.31 -42.47
CA SER A 51 -33.40 10.06 -42.30
C SER A 51 -32.56 8.77 -42.10
N GLY A 52 -32.36 8.43 -40.86
CA GLY A 52 -31.92 7.09 -40.46
C GLY A 52 -31.86 7.01 -38.95
N SER A 53 -32.72 6.24 -38.37
CA SER A 53 -32.66 5.81 -36.97
C SER A 53 -31.21 5.59 -36.54
N ALA A 54 -30.85 6.06 -35.36
CA ALA A 54 -29.54 5.80 -34.79
C ALA A 54 -29.31 4.28 -34.72
N ALA A 55 -28.60 3.74 -35.70
CA ALA A 55 -28.08 2.39 -35.62
C ALA A 55 -27.05 2.40 -34.48
N SER A 56 -27.26 1.56 -33.47
CA SER A 56 -26.21 1.24 -32.49
C SER A 56 -24.93 0.90 -33.26
N PRO A 57 -23.75 1.33 -32.81
CA PRO A 57 -22.50 0.98 -33.47
C PRO A 57 -22.39 -0.55 -33.52
N THR A 58 -22.34 -1.11 -34.74
CA THR A 58 -22.36 -2.57 -35.02
C THR A 58 -20.97 -3.21 -34.88
N GLY A 59 -20.04 -2.56 -34.21
CA GLY A 59 -18.70 -3.07 -33.96
C GLY A 59 -18.49 -3.46 -32.49
N PRO A 60 -17.42 -4.23 -32.18
CA PRO A 60 -17.06 -4.52 -30.81
C PRO A 60 -16.80 -3.25 -30.01
N VAL A 61 -17.17 -3.28 -28.72
CA VAL A 61 -16.79 -2.22 -27.78
C VAL A 61 -15.31 -2.38 -27.45
N ALA A 62 -14.53 -1.33 -27.63
CA ALA A 62 -13.11 -1.33 -27.29
C ALA A 62 -12.91 -0.66 -25.92
N ILE A 63 -12.24 -1.36 -25.02
CA ILE A 63 -11.87 -0.87 -23.69
C ILE A 63 -10.36 -1.02 -23.46
N THR A 64 -9.82 -0.19 -22.58
CA THR A 64 -8.39 -0.21 -22.20
C THR A 64 -8.21 -0.68 -20.76
N TRP A 65 -7.31 -1.63 -20.55
CA TRP A 65 -6.82 -2.02 -19.24
C TRP A 65 -5.43 -1.42 -19.00
N PHE A 66 -5.36 -0.42 -18.12
CA PHE A 66 -4.15 0.29 -17.73
C PHE A 66 -3.48 -0.38 -16.53
N VAL A 67 -2.18 -0.67 -16.64
CA VAL A 67 -1.32 -1.25 -15.61
C VAL A 67 -0.11 -0.34 -15.39
N GLY A 68 0.16 0.03 -14.13
CA GLY A 68 1.31 0.89 -13.83
C GLY A 68 1.30 1.50 -12.42
N LEU A 69 0.14 1.59 -11.76
CA LEU A 69 0.00 2.22 -10.44
C LEU A 69 0.33 1.30 -9.25
N GLY A 70 0.78 0.09 -9.52
CA GLY A 70 1.16 -0.90 -8.51
C GLY A 70 2.12 -1.92 -9.11
N THR A 71 1.87 -3.20 -8.85
CA THR A 71 2.57 -4.30 -9.53
C THR A 71 2.08 -4.46 -10.98
N GLY A 72 2.75 -5.30 -11.77
CA GLY A 72 2.28 -5.67 -13.12
C GLY A 72 3.14 -5.13 -14.26
N THR A 73 4.21 -4.40 -13.98
CA THR A 73 5.05 -3.77 -15.03
C THR A 73 6.32 -4.56 -15.38
N ASP A 74 6.57 -5.72 -14.74
CA ASP A 74 7.72 -6.55 -15.11
C ASP A 74 7.53 -7.18 -16.49
N ALA A 75 8.35 -6.75 -17.44
CA ALA A 75 8.25 -7.14 -18.84
C ALA A 75 8.54 -8.62 -19.10
N LYS A 76 9.17 -9.33 -18.17
CA LYS A 76 9.57 -10.73 -18.35
C LYS A 76 8.61 -11.73 -17.72
N THR A 77 8.08 -11.37 -16.55
CA THR A 77 7.29 -12.30 -15.72
C THR A 77 5.82 -11.93 -15.65
N GLN A 78 5.48 -10.65 -15.65
CA GLN A 78 4.11 -10.18 -15.43
C GLN A 78 3.38 -9.82 -16.72
N VAL A 79 3.97 -8.99 -17.57
CA VAL A 79 3.34 -8.50 -18.80
C VAL A 79 2.93 -9.66 -19.75
N PRO A 80 3.73 -10.72 -19.98
CA PRO A 80 3.30 -11.81 -20.85
C PRO A 80 2.07 -12.56 -20.36
N VAL A 81 1.91 -12.71 -19.03
CA VAL A 81 0.72 -13.36 -18.45
C VAL A 81 -0.50 -12.48 -18.58
N GLN A 82 -0.37 -11.17 -18.34
CA GLN A 82 -1.45 -10.20 -18.53
C GLN A 82 -1.90 -10.14 -20.00
N GLN A 83 -0.94 -10.14 -20.94
CA GLN A 83 -1.28 -10.16 -22.37
C GLN A 83 -2.00 -11.46 -22.77
N ALA A 84 -1.56 -12.62 -22.27
CA ALA A 84 -2.25 -13.88 -22.53
C ALA A 84 -3.70 -13.89 -21.99
N ILE A 85 -3.93 -13.28 -20.83
CA ILE A 85 -5.27 -13.10 -20.27
C ILE A 85 -6.15 -12.24 -21.19
N VAL A 86 -5.60 -11.14 -21.72
CA VAL A 86 -6.31 -10.27 -22.68
C VAL A 86 -6.59 -11.00 -23.98
N ASP A 87 -5.64 -11.74 -24.51
CA ASP A 87 -5.81 -12.50 -25.76
C ASP A 87 -6.90 -13.58 -25.63
N GLU A 88 -6.93 -14.29 -24.50
CA GLU A 88 -7.96 -15.28 -24.17
C GLU A 88 -9.35 -14.61 -24.02
N TRP A 89 -9.42 -13.48 -23.30
CA TRP A 89 -10.65 -12.69 -23.19
C TRP A 89 -11.18 -12.27 -24.55
N ASN A 90 -10.32 -11.66 -25.38
CA ASN A 90 -10.68 -11.14 -26.70
C ASN A 90 -11.16 -12.24 -27.66
N ALA A 91 -10.60 -13.44 -27.53
CA ALA A 91 -11.03 -14.61 -28.30
C ALA A 91 -12.41 -15.14 -27.85
N ALA A 92 -12.71 -15.07 -26.54
CA ALA A 92 -13.95 -15.56 -25.96
C ALA A 92 -15.09 -14.52 -26.05
N HIS A 93 -14.77 -13.22 -26.11
CA HIS A 93 -15.70 -12.09 -26.06
C HIS A 93 -15.53 -11.16 -27.27
N PRO A 94 -15.95 -11.58 -28.48
CA PRO A 94 -15.77 -10.78 -29.69
C PRO A 94 -16.53 -9.44 -29.62
N GLU A 95 -17.50 -9.30 -28.73
CA GLU A 95 -18.29 -8.06 -28.51
C GLU A 95 -17.57 -7.02 -27.64
N ILE A 96 -16.58 -7.43 -26.80
CA ILE A 96 -15.80 -6.55 -25.92
C ILE A 96 -14.32 -6.84 -26.14
N GLN A 97 -13.65 -5.93 -26.81
CA GLN A 97 -12.22 -6.06 -27.11
C GLN A 97 -11.38 -5.22 -26.14
N VAL A 98 -10.44 -5.85 -25.46
CA VAL A 98 -9.56 -5.21 -24.46
C VAL A 98 -8.20 -4.96 -25.06
N THR A 99 -7.64 -3.77 -24.83
CA THR A 99 -6.25 -3.44 -25.08
C THR A 99 -5.51 -3.31 -23.76
N LEU A 100 -4.40 -4.03 -23.61
CA LEU A 100 -3.53 -3.90 -22.43
C LEU A 100 -2.57 -2.71 -22.65
N GLU A 101 -2.61 -1.76 -21.73
CA GLU A 101 -1.69 -0.64 -21.66
C GLU A 101 -0.81 -0.75 -20.43
N VAL A 102 0.50 -0.99 -20.63
CA VAL A 102 1.47 -1.11 -19.54
C VAL A 102 2.38 0.10 -19.52
N VAL A 103 2.30 0.88 -18.45
CA VAL A 103 3.11 2.08 -18.25
C VAL A 103 4.09 1.85 -17.10
N PRO A 104 5.39 2.13 -17.27
CA PRO A 104 6.35 2.01 -16.18
C PRO A 104 5.92 2.79 -14.94
N ASN A 105 6.03 2.17 -13.75
CA ASN A 105 5.53 2.73 -12.49
C ASN A 105 5.97 4.20 -12.23
N PRO A 106 7.23 4.63 -12.52
CA PRO A 106 7.64 6.02 -12.30
C PRO A 106 6.87 7.05 -13.14
N SER A 107 6.33 6.67 -14.31
CA SER A 107 5.61 7.57 -15.22
C SER A 107 4.09 7.34 -15.23
N ALA A 108 3.61 6.27 -14.61
CA ALA A 108 2.20 5.85 -14.70
C ALA A 108 1.23 6.90 -14.14
N LYS A 109 1.61 7.57 -13.06
CA LYS A 109 0.82 8.65 -12.46
C LYS A 109 0.60 9.81 -13.43
N ASP A 110 1.69 10.31 -14.03
CA ASP A 110 1.64 11.46 -14.94
C ASP A 110 0.89 11.12 -16.22
N THR A 111 1.06 9.89 -16.73
CA THR A 111 0.32 9.38 -17.87
C THR A 111 -1.18 9.38 -17.57
N LEU A 112 -1.62 8.74 -16.50
CA LEU A 112 -3.03 8.66 -16.14
C LEU A 112 -3.65 10.04 -15.85
N LEU A 113 -2.91 10.96 -15.22
CA LEU A 113 -3.36 12.36 -15.03
C LEU A 113 -3.58 13.06 -16.37
N THR A 114 -2.67 12.86 -17.32
CA THR A 114 -2.76 13.45 -18.67
C THR A 114 -3.97 12.90 -19.42
N GLU A 115 -4.23 11.61 -19.38
CA GLU A 115 -5.36 10.97 -20.03
C GLU A 115 -6.71 11.39 -19.42
N ASN A 116 -6.78 11.48 -18.08
CA ASN A 116 -7.95 12.04 -17.40
C ASN A 116 -8.22 13.49 -17.82
N ALA A 117 -7.18 14.33 -17.86
CA ALA A 117 -7.30 15.74 -18.27
C ALA A 117 -7.70 15.89 -19.74
N ALA A 118 -7.25 14.98 -20.61
CA ALA A 118 -7.64 14.93 -22.01
C ALA A 118 -9.09 14.43 -22.24
N GLY A 119 -9.77 13.94 -21.19
CA GLY A 119 -11.12 13.38 -21.27
C GLY A 119 -11.19 12.00 -21.93
N ASN A 120 -10.08 11.30 -21.98
CA ASN A 120 -9.95 9.97 -22.57
C ASN A 120 -9.18 9.01 -21.64
N PRO A 121 -9.64 8.82 -20.38
CA PRO A 121 -9.00 7.91 -19.45
C PRO A 121 -9.18 6.45 -19.89
N PRO A 122 -8.28 5.54 -19.46
CA PRO A 122 -8.47 4.11 -19.61
C PRO A 122 -9.72 3.64 -18.84
N ASP A 123 -10.34 2.56 -19.30
CA ASP A 123 -11.60 2.08 -18.72
C ASP A 123 -11.37 1.35 -17.40
N VAL A 124 -10.43 0.39 -17.38
CA VAL A 124 -10.04 -0.38 -16.19
C VAL A 124 -8.60 -0.05 -15.80
N VAL A 125 -8.37 0.29 -14.54
CA VAL A 125 -7.05 0.62 -13.99
C VAL A 125 -6.72 -0.32 -12.84
N GLY A 126 -5.58 -0.98 -12.94
CA GLY A 126 -5.11 -1.87 -11.88
C GLY A 126 -4.26 -3.06 -12.39
N PRO A 127 -3.66 -3.83 -11.47
CA PRO A 127 -3.82 -3.69 -10.02
C PRO A 127 -3.21 -2.39 -9.51
N ALA A 128 -3.89 -1.74 -8.59
CA ALA A 128 -3.45 -0.48 -7.99
C ALA A 128 -3.54 -0.58 -6.46
N GLY A 129 -2.42 -0.39 -5.81
CA GLY A 129 -2.35 -0.30 -4.35
C GLY A 129 -2.90 1.02 -3.82
N VAL A 130 -2.90 1.18 -2.49
CA VAL A 130 -3.43 2.35 -1.78
C VAL A 130 -2.86 3.65 -2.36
N SER A 131 -1.55 3.76 -2.44
CA SER A 131 -0.88 4.97 -2.97
C SER A 131 -1.23 5.29 -4.42
N GLY A 132 -1.37 4.27 -5.28
CA GLY A 132 -1.74 4.44 -6.69
C GLY A 132 -3.20 4.85 -6.84
N SER A 133 -4.12 4.14 -6.19
CA SER A 133 -5.54 4.37 -6.34
C SER A 133 -6.03 5.65 -5.66
N ASN A 134 -5.52 5.98 -4.48
CA ASN A 134 -5.95 7.15 -3.71
C ASN A 134 -5.45 8.47 -4.29
N GLY A 135 -4.34 8.43 -5.05
CA GLY A 135 -3.83 9.60 -5.78
C GLY A 135 -4.79 10.17 -6.83
N PHE A 136 -5.83 9.41 -7.18
CA PHE A 136 -6.83 9.81 -8.19
C PHE A 136 -8.22 9.96 -7.58
N TYR A 137 -8.29 10.43 -6.34
CA TYR A 137 -9.54 10.71 -5.65
C TYR A 137 -10.49 11.58 -6.49
N GLY A 138 -11.75 11.13 -6.63
CA GLY A 138 -12.75 11.81 -7.47
C GLY A 138 -12.75 11.39 -8.94
N ASN A 139 -11.75 10.63 -9.41
CA ASN A 139 -11.66 10.13 -10.80
C ASN A 139 -12.15 8.68 -10.97
N TRP A 140 -12.57 8.03 -9.88
CA TRP A 140 -13.07 6.67 -9.92
C TRP A 140 -14.59 6.61 -10.01
N LEU A 141 -15.10 5.62 -10.72
CA LEU A 141 -16.53 5.36 -10.84
C LEU A 141 -17.05 4.67 -9.55
N ASP A 142 -18.21 5.09 -9.08
CA ASP A 142 -18.96 4.35 -8.07
C ASP A 142 -19.54 3.06 -8.71
N LEU A 143 -19.10 1.92 -8.20
CA LEU A 143 -19.48 0.60 -8.70
C LEU A 143 -20.83 0.09 -8.14
N THR A 144 -21.46 0.81 -7.23
CA THR A 144 -22.65 0.35 -6.49
C THR A 144 -23.76 -0.12 -7.41
N ASP A 145 -24.10 0.64 -8.45
CA ASP A 145 -25.14 0.28 -9.40
C ASP A 145 -24.71 -0.88 -10.31
N LEU A 146 -23.47 -0.92 -10.76
CA LEU A 146 -22.94 -2.01 -11.58
C LEU A 146 -22.90 -3.34 -10.83
N ILE A 147 -22.51 -3.33 -9.56
CA ILE A 147 -22.55 -4.49 -8.67
C ILE A 147 -23.97 -5.04 -8.57
N LYS A 148 -24.95 -4.15 -8.38
CA LYS A 148 -26.36 -4.50 -8.27
C LYS A 148 -26.93 -5.01 -9.61
N GLU A 149 -26.66 -4.33 -10.72
CA GLU A 149 -27.13 -4.73 -12.06
C GLU A 149 -26.56 -6.09 -12.49
N ALA A 150 -25.29 -6.34 -12.21
CA ALA A 150 -24.63 -7.61 -12.51
C ALA A 150 -24.97 -8.71 -11.49
N ASN A 151 -25.69 -8.38 -10.42
CA ASN A 151 -25.92 -9.28 -9.28
C ASN A 151 -24.62 -9.93 -8.78
N TYR A 152 -23.53 -9.12 -8.70
CA TYR A 152 -22.22 -9.62 -8.32
C TYR A 152 -22.19 -9.98 -6.84
N ASP A 153 -21.80 -11.21 -6.53
CA ASP A 153 -21.80 -11.73 -5.16
C ASP A 153 -20.63 -11.18 -4.36
N LEU A 154 -20.92 -10.28 -3.41
CA LEU A 154 -19.92 -9.73 -2.49
C LEU A 154 -19.66 -10.63 -1.27
N SER A 155 -20.50 -11.65 -1.01
CA SER A 155 -20.34 -12.54 0.16
C SER A 155 -19.10 -13.44 0.07
N GLN A 156 -18.47 -13.52 -1.09
CA GLN A 156 -17.20 -14.20 -1.30
C GLN A 156 -16.00 -13.49 -0.63
N PHE A 157 -16.18 -12.27 -0.14
CA PHE A 157 -15.18 -11.47 0.55
C PHE A 157 -15.61 -11.15 1.97
N PRO A 158 -14.68 -10.97 2.93
CA PRO A 158 -15.03 -10.41 4.23
C PRO A 158 -15.63 -9.01 4.10
N ASP A 159 -16.68 -8.73 4.86
CA ASP A 159 -17.36 -7.43 4.89
C ASP A 159 -16.41 -6.25 5.10
N ALA A 160 -15.43 -6.42 5.99
CA ALA A 160 -14.43 -5.39 6.27
C ALA A 160 -13.57 -5.06 5.03
N ALA A 161 -13.21 -6.06 4.24
CA ALA A 161 -12.42 -5.86 3.02
C ALA A 161 -13.24 -5.14 1.93
N VAL A 162 -14.51 -5.48 1.76
CA VAL A 162 -15.41 -4.76 0.83
C VAL A 162 -15.56 -3.31 1.27
N LYS A 163 -15.85 -3.08 2.56
CA LYS A 163 -16.04 -1.74 3.13
C LYS A 163 -14.78 -0.85 3.04
N SER A 164 -13.58 -1.45 2.99
CA SER A 164 -12.35 -0.68 2.84
C SER A 164 -12.23 0.08 1.52
N PHE A 165 -13.01 -0.30 0.50
CA PHE A 165 -13.10 0.40 -0.78
C PHE A 165 -14.36 1.28 -0.90
N ASN A 166 -15.17 1.36 0.14
CA ASN A 166 -16.32 2.27 0.18
C ASN A 166 -15.89 3.62 0.75
N VAL A 167 -15.98 4.66 -0.07
CA VAL A 167 -15.54 6.01 0.26
C VAL A 167 -16.75 6.89 0.52
N GLY A 168 -16.85 7.48 1.69
CA GLY A 168 -17.95 8.35 2.07
C GLY A 168 -18.19 9.45 1.03
N GLY A 169 -19.43 9.55 0.52
CA GLY A 169 -19.80 10.51 -0.51
C GLY A 169 -19.39 10.17 -1.94
N GLN A 170 -18.64 9.07 -2.17
CA GLN A 170 -18.23 8.63 -3.50
C GLN A 170 -18.69 7.20 -3.84
N GLY A 171 -19.10 6.39 -2.86
CA GLY A 171 -19.59 5.03 -3.04
C GLY A 171 -18.52 3.94 -3.04
N GLN A 172 -18.77 2.82 -3.69
CA GLN A 172 -17.89 1.66 -3.77
C GLN A 172 -16.92 1.82 -4.94
N LEU A 173 -15.70 2.26 -4.66
CA LEU A 173 -14.73 2.65 -5.70
C LEU A 173 -13.84 1.52 -6.21
N GLY A 174 -13.93 0.32 -5.66
CA GLY A 174 -13.17 -0.86 -6.07
C GLY A 174 -13.67 -2.10 -5.37
N LEU A 175 -13.12 -3.25 -5.73
CA LEU A 175 -13.42 -4.54 -5.11
C LEU A 175 -12.12 -5.20 -4.66
N PRO A 176 -12.12 -5.98 -3.56
CA PRO A 176 -10.93 -6.65 -3.07
C PRO A 176 -10.34 -7.63 -4.11
N PHE A 177 -9.03 -7.58 -4.31
CA PHE A 177 -8.31 -8.48 -5.22
C PHE A 177 -7.14 -9.17 -4.53
N ALA A 178 -6.01 -8.48 -4.39
CA ALA A 178 -4.85 -8.93 -3.64
C ALA A 178 -4.78 -8.19 -2.31
N THR A 179 -4.70 -8.90 -1.20
CA THR A 179 -4.76 -8.31 0.13
C THR A 179 -3.53 -8.64 0.95
N PHE A 180 -3.14 -7.70 1.78
CA PHE A 180 -1.94 -7.77 2.61
C PHE A 180 -2.28 -7.25 4.01
N PRO A 181 -2.89 -8.07 4.87
CA PRO A 181 -3.18 -7.67 6.24
C PRO A 181 -1.89 -7.41 7.03
N SER A 182 -1.97 -6.53 8.01
CA SER A 182 -0.85 -6.22 8.90
C SER A 182 -0.74 -7.23 10.05
N MET A 183 0.49 -7.45 10.50
CA MET A 183 0.81 -8.31 11.63
C MET A 183 2.16 -7.91 12.26
N MET A 184 2.42 -8.36 13.47
CA MET A 184 3.72 -8.23 14.12
C MET A 184 4.66 -9.33 13.64
N TYR A 185 5.78 -8.99 13.03
CA TYR A 185 6.90 -9.90 12.80
C TYR A 185 7.80 -9.93 14.03
N TYR A 186 8.38 -11.09 14.36
CA TYR A 186 9.34 -11.20 15.46
C TYR A 186 10.43 -12.23 15.17
N VAL A 187 11.55 -12.11 15.89
CA VAL A 187 12.73 -12.98 15.78
C VAL A 187 12.80 -13.88 17.01
N PRO A 188 12.43 -15.16 16.92
CA PRO A 188 12.38 -16.09 18.06
C PRO A 188 13.69 -16.22 18.85
N SER A 189 14.83 -16.26 18.17
CA SER A 189 16.13 -16.39 18.88
C SER A 189 16.37 -15.25 19.83
N LEU A 190 16.02 -14.00 19.48
CA LEU A 190 16.24 -12.83 20.34
C LEU A 190 15.35 -12.85 21.60
N PHE A 191 14.12 -13.40 21.50
CA PHE A 191 13.28 -13.65 22.68
C PHE A 191 13.89 -14.73 23.59
N THR A 192 14.38 -15.82 22.99
CA THR A 192 15.02 -16.91 23.72
C THR A 192 16.28 -16.44 24.45
N GLU A 193 17.13 -15.65 23.79
CA GLU A 193 18.36 -15.07 24.36
C GLU A 193 18.07 -14.12 25.52
N ALA A 194 16.96 -13.35 25.44
CA ALA A 194 16.50 -12.48 26.50
C ALA A 194 15.77 -13.21 27.64
N GLY A 195 15.50 -14.52 27.52
CA GLY A 195 14.71 -15.27 28.49
C GLY A 195 13.23 -14.88 28.51
N LEU A 196 12.70 -14.36 27.41
CA LEU A 196 11.32 -13.92 27.27
C LEU A 196 10.45 -15.02 26.63
N ASN A 197 9.17 -15.04 26.97
CA ASN A 197 8.20 -15.87 26.28
C ASN A 197 7.96 -15.32 24.86
N MET A 198 7.59 -16.22 23.93
CA MET A 198 7.21 -15.81 22.57
C MET A 198 5.92 -15.00 22.57
N PRO A 199 5.74 -14.08 21.62
CA PRO A 199 4.46 -13.42 21.40
C PRO A 199 3.31 -14.42 21.20
N PRO A 200 2.05 -14.01 21.45
CA PRO A 200 0.87 -14.83 21.20
C PRO A 200 0.81 -15.39 19.79
N THR A 201 0.25 -16.59 19.64
CA THR A 201 0.06 -17.27 18.35
C THR A 201 -1.36 -17.12 17.78
N ALA A 202 -2.27 -16.58 18.58
CA ALA A 202 -3.64 -16.28 18.15
C ALA A 202 -4.18 -14.99 18.78
N TYR A 203 -5.14 -14.37 18.11
CA TYR A 203 -5.85 -13.22 18.65
C TYR A 203 -6.63 -13.56 19.91
N GLY A 204 -6.51 -12.73 20.93
CA GLY A 204 -7.16 -12.91 22.24
C GLY A 204 -6.35 -13.68 23.27
N GLU A 205 -5.22 -14.26 22.88
CA GLU A 205 -4.27 -14.83 23.83
C GLU A 205 -3.54 -13.73 24.60
N LYS A 206 -3.23 -14.03 25.88
CA LYS A 206 -2.44 -13.15 26.74
C LYS A 206 -0.95 -13.43 26.58
N TYR A 207 -0.15 -12.41 26.82
CA TYR A 207 1.30 -12.56 26.92
C TYR A 207 1.70 -12.89 28.37
N THR A 208 2.64 -13.82 28.54
CA THR A 208 3.21 -14.14 29.86
C THR A 208 4.49 -13.34 30.04
N MET A 209 4.46 -12.41 30.99
CA MET A 209 5.64 -11.62 31.38
C MET A 209 6.70 -12.47 32.07
N PRO A 210 7.97 -12.02 32.20
CA PRO A 210 9.02 -12.78 32.88
C PRO A 210 8.72 -13.15 34.35
N ASP A 211 7.92 -12.35 35.03
CA ASP A 211 7.46 -12.61 36.41
C ASP A 211 6.31 -13.62 36.51
N GLY A 212 5.84 -14.15 35.37
CA GLY A 212 4.73 -15.09 35.26
C GLY A 212 3.35 -14.46 35.20
N SER A 213 3.23 -13.15 35.26
CA SER A 213 1.95 -12.44 35.09
C SER A 213 1.39 -12.57 33.69
N GLN A 214 0.05 -12.66 33.59
CA GLN A 214 -0.66 -12.74 32.32
C GLN A 214 -1.24 -11.36 31.97
N VAL A 215 -0.69 -10.72 30.94
CA VAL A 215 -1.10 -9.39 30.47
C VAL A 215 -1.73 -9.45 29.06
N ASP A 216 -2.52 -8.45 28.71
CA ASP A 216 -3.04 -8.35 27.36
C ASP A 216 -1.89 -8.08 26.38
N TRP A 217 -1.97 -8.68 25.18
CA TRP A 217 -1.08 -8.34 24.08
C TRP A 217 -1.45 -6.96 23.55
N SER A 218 -0.78 -5.93 24.06
CA SER A 218 -1.08 -4.53 23.81
C SER A 218 0.18 -3.75 23.40
N TRP A 219 0.01 -2.53 22.90
CA TRP A 219 1.13 -1.63 22.61
C TRP A 219 1.95 -1.28 23.85
N ASP A 220 1.32 -1.25 25.03
CA ASP A 220 2.05 -1.08 26.31
C ASP A 220 2.94 -2.30 26.59
N THR A 221 2.41 -3.51 26.39
CA THR A 221 3.20 -4.74 26.52
C THR A 221 4.35 -4.80 25.50
N VAL A 222 4.10 -4.42 24.25
CA VAL A 222 5.15 -4.34 23.23
C VAL A 222 6.25 -3.34 23.60
N ARG A 223 5.89 -2.20 24.22
CA ARG A 223 6.86 -1.24 24.75
C ARG A 223 7.72 -1.84 25.84
N GLU A 224 7.11 -2.50 26.84
CA GLU A 224 7.82 -3.13 27.95
C GLU A 224 8.80 -4.21 27.48
N ILE A 225 8.34 -5.17 26.67
CA ILE A 225 9.21 -6.22 26.13
C ILE A 225 10.23 -5.65 25.11
N GLY A 226 9.86 -4.60 24.40
CA GLY A 226 10.76 -3.89 23.49
C GLY A 226 11.97 -3.29 24.20
N MET A 227 11.76 -2.72 25.39
CA MET A 227 12.87 -2.23 26.24
C MET A 227 13.73 -3.38 26.78
N LEU A 228 13.13 -4.51 27.16
CA LEU A 228 13.88 -5.71 27.59
C LEU A 228 14.71 -6.32 26.45
N LEU A 229 14.23 -6.23 25.21
CA LEU A 229 14.88 -6.72 24.00
C LEU A 229 15.88 -5.73 23.40
N THR A 230 15.97 -4.50 23.92
CA THR A 230 16.93 -3.50 23.43
C THR A 230 18.21 -3.58 24.24
N VAL A 231 19.32 -3.89 23.58
CA VAL A 231 20.59 -4.22 24.25
C VAL A 231 21.69 -3.30 23.77
N ASP A 232 22.51 -2.80 24.71
CA ASP A 232 23.72 -2.03 24.41
C ASP A 232 24.97 -2.92 24.23
N SER A 233 26.07 -2.33 23.83
CA SER A 233 27.34 -3.03 23.60
C SER A 233 27.98 -3.62 24.88
N ALA A 234 27.46 -3.31 26.07
CA ALA A 234 27.84 -3.92 27.33
C ALA A 234 26.91 -5.07 27.75
N GLY A 235 25.93 -5.41 26.93
CA GLY A 235 24.95 -6.46 27.20
C GLY A 235 23.82 -6.05 28.14
N LYS A 236 23.66 -4.74 28.43
CA LYS A 236 22.57 -4.23 29.26
C LYS A 236 21.33 -3.92 28.44
N ASN A 237 20.16 -4.30 28.94
CA ASN A 237 18.90 -3.91 28.30
C ASN A 237 18.47 -2.47 28.71
N ALA A 238 17.49 -1.91 27.98
CA ALA A 238 17.09 -0.51 28.18
C ALA A 238 16.43 -0.23 29.54
N THR A 239 16.06 -1.25 30.32
CA THR A 239 15.49 -1.08 31.69
C THR A 239 16.58 -1.10 32.77
N GLU A 240 17.82 -1.48 32.44
CA GLU A 240 18.88 -1.67 33.42
C GLU A 240 19.66 -0.40 33.74
N ALA A 241 20.06 -0.25 34.99
CA ALA A 241 20.91 0.85 35.41
C ALA A 241 22.26 0.81 34.68
N GLY A 242 22.64 1.94 34.05
CA GLY A 242 23.83 2.09 33.25
C GLY A 242 23.75 1.59 31.81
N PHE A 243 22.56 1.30 31.32
CA PHE A 243 22.31 1.18 29.86
C PHE A 243 22.79 2.42 29.12
N ASN A 244 23.42 2.21 27.98
CA ASN A 244 23.96 3.30 27.17
C ASN A 244 23.24 3.44 25.81
N PRO A 245 22.28 4.38 25.67
CA PRO A 245 21.51 4.56 24.46
C PRO A 245 22.32 5.00 23.24
N LYS A 246 23.59 5.41 23.43
CA LYS A 246 24.48 5.75 22.31
C LYS A 246 25.28 4.56 21.77
N LYS A 247 25.10 3.37 22.35
CA LYS A 247 25.85 2.16 22.00
C LYS A 247 24.93 0.95 21.84
N ILE A 248 23.73 1.15 21.37
CA ILE A 248 22.76 0.07 21.14
C ILE A 248 23.25 -0.81 19.99
N VAL A 249 23.22 -2.12 20.21
CA VAL A 249 23.60 -3.15 19.22
C VAL A 249 22.42 -4.00 18.79
N GLN A 250 21.29 -3.93 19.52
CA GLN A 250 20.04 -4.59 19.23
C GLN A 250 18.89 -3.70 19.69
N TYR A 251 17.86 -3.56 18.84
CA TYR A 251 16.62 -2.86 19.16
C TYR A 251 15.46 -3.84 19.37
N GLY A 252 14.54 -3.48 20.26
CA GLY A 252 13.37 -4.28 20.53
C GLY A 252 12.31 -4.19 19.45
N TYR A 253 12.21 -3.06 18.77
CA TYR A 253 11.15 -2.83 17.78
C TYR A 253 11.59 -1.87 16.68
N ALA A 254 11.08 -2.10 15.47
CA ALA A 254 11.16 -1.13 14.37
C ALA A 254 9.88 -1.19 13.50
N GLN A 255 9.72 -0.20 12.64
CA GLN A 255 8.61 -0.12 11.67
C GLN A 255 9.21 -0.19 10.24
N PRO A 256 9.44 -1.39 9.69
CA PRO A 256 10.09 -1.52 8.40
C PRO A 256 9.19 -0.99 7.28
N TRP A 257 9.71 -0.03 6.53
CA TRP A 257 9.06 0.60 5.37
C TRP A 257 7.66 1.18 5.62
N ASN A 258 7.41 1.61 6.84
CA ASN A 258 6.17 2.27 7.22
C ASN A 258 6.47 3.69 7.73
N GLY A 259 5.50 4.57 7.61
CA GLY A 259 5.58 5.95 8.06
C GLY A 259 4.47 6.32 9.04
N ALA A 260 4.40 7.58 9.37
CA ALA A 260 3.41 8.10 10.30
C ALA A 260 1.95 7.70 9.97
N PRO A 261 1.52 7.58 8.69
CA PRO A 261 0.15 7.17 8.38
C PRO A 261 -0.21 5.76 8.84
N GLU A 262 0.70 4.80 8.70
CA GLU A 262 0.42 3.42 9.10
C GLU A 262 0.41 3.25 10.62
N TRP A 263 1.24 4.03 11.35
CA TRP A 263 1.39 3.86 12.80
C TRP A 263 0.09 4.12 13.55
N GLY A 264 -0.68 5.14 13.14
CA GLY A 264 -1.98 5.44 13.75
C GLY A 264 -3.06 4.43 13.41
N SER A 265 -3.02 3.82 12.22
CA SER A 265 -4.00 2.81 11.82
C SER A 265 -4.05 1.64 12.82
N TRP A 266 -2.91 1.23 13.36
CA TRP A 266 -2.82 0.17 14.36
C TRP A 266 -3.28 0.59 15.78
N PHE A 267 -3.48 1.90 16.00
CA PHE A 267 -4.03 2.47 17.23
C PHE A 267 -5.51 2.85 17.09
N LYS A 268 -6.21 2.27 16.12
CA LYS A 268 -7.64 2.55 15.86
C LYS A 268 -7.93 4.05 15.71
N ALA A 269 -7.04 4.76 15.07
CA ALA A 269 -7.09 6.21 15.09
C ALA A 269 -8.22 6.83 14.24
N GLY A 270 -8.74 6.13 13.24
CA GLY A 270 -9.83 6.65 12.41
C GLY A 270 -9.35 7.57 11.29
N GLN A 271 -10.28 8.26 10.64
CA GLN A 271 -10.01 9.10 9.48
C GLN A 271 -9.72 10.55 9.88
N PHE A 272 -8.88 11.21 9.08
CA PHE A 272 -8.63 12.65 9.22
C PHE A 272 -9.79 13.50 8.70
N LEU A 273 -10.43 13.08 7.60
CA LEU A 273 -11.48 13.86 6.94
C LEU A 273 -12.80 13.74 7.68
N GLY A 274 -13.38 14.89 8.05
CA GLY A 274 -14.70 14.97 8.67
C GLY A 274 -15.84 14.57 7.72
N SER A 275 -17.02 14.37 8.28
CA SER A 275 -18.22 14.02 7.51
C SER A 275 -18.70 15.11 6.55
N ASP A 276 -18.22 16.33 6.69
CA ASP A 276 -18.47 17.45 5.77
C ASP A 276 -17.62 17.36 4.47
N GLY A 277 -16.69 16.42 4.40
CA GLY A 277 -15.81 16.20 3.27
C GLY A 277 -14.77 17.30 3.06
N LYS A 278 -14.52 18.15 4.06
CA LYS A 278 -13.64 19.33 3.96
C LYS A 278 -12.76 19.54 5.19
N THR A 279 -13.32 19.46 6.38
CA THR A 279 -12.60 19.74 7.61
C THR A 279 -11.78 18.55 8.03
N LEU A 280 -10.49 18.77 8.26
CA LEU A 280 -9.60 17.76 8.79
C LEU A 280 -9.53 17.85 10.32
N SER A 281 -9.37 16.69 10.94
CA SER A 281 -9.07 16.55 12.37
C SER A 281 -8.10 15.40 12.57
N VAL A 282 -7.33 15.43 13.65
CA VAL A 282 -6.45 14.34 14.03
C VAL A 282 -7.04 13.69 15.28
N PRO A 283 -7.69 12.53 15.16
CA PRO A 283 -8.18 11.78 16.33
C PRO A 283 -7.06 11.41 17.31
N ASP A 284 -7.38 11.30 18.60
CA ASP A 284 -6.41 11.06 19.68
C ASP A 284 -5.53 9.80 19.45
N GLY A 285 -6.09 8.76 18.83
CA GLY A 285 -5.33 7.54 18.53
C GLY A 285 -4.12 7.79 17.64
N TRP A 286 -4.16 8.78 16.72
CA TRP A 286 -3.00 9.18 15.93
C TRP A 286 -1.92 9.83 16.79
N VAL A 287 -2.33 10.77 17.64
CA VAL A 287 -1.42 11.47 18.56
C VAL A 287 -0.77 10.47 19.51
N ASP A 288 -1.54 9.52 20.05
CA ASP A 288 -1.05 8.47 20.94
C ASP A 288 -0.02 7.55 20.22
N ALA A 289 -0.30 7.14 18.98
CA ALA A 289 0.61 6.31 18.19
C ALA A 289 1.93 7.03 17.87
N TRP A 290 1.83 8.29 17.47
CA TRP A 290 3.01 9.10 17.16
C TRP A 290 3.82 9.43 18.41
N THR A 291 3.16 9.68 19.55
CA THR A 291 3.81 9.86 20.85
C THR A 291 4.51 8.57 21.31
N TRP A 292 3.84 7.43 21.17
CA TRP A 292 4.41 6.11 21.49
C TRP A 292 5.68 5.84 20.67
N THR A 293 5.65 6.17 19.39
CA THR A 293 6.82 6.01 18.51
C THR A 293 7.93 6.98 18.87
N HIS A 294 7.62 8.27 19.07
CA HIS A 294 8.57 9.30 19.44
C HIS A 294 9.24 9.01 20.80
N ASP A 295 8.45 8.65 21.82
CA ASP A 295 8.96 8.25 23.12
C ASP A 295 9.83 6.98 23.01
N GLY A 296 9.41 6.02 22.18
CA GLY A 296 10.18 4.80 21.91
C GLY A 296 11.56 5.08 21.32
N ILE A 297 11.71 6.13 20.53
CA ILE A 297 12.98 6.54 19.94
C ILE A 297 13.84 7.31 20.97
N PHE A 298 13.29 8.33 21.63
CA PHE A 298 14.09 9.33 22.34
C PHE A 298 14.10 9.18 23.86
N LYS A 299 13.10 8.52 24.42
CA LYS A 299 12.94 8.36 25.88
C LYS A 299 13.25 6.94 26.32
N ASP A 300 12.63 5.98 25.68
CA ASP A 300 12.73 4.56 26.06
C ASP A 300 13.77 3.80 25.24
N HIS A 301 14.21 4.36 24.12
CA HIS A 301 15.29 3.91 23.25
C HIS A 301 15.12 2.52 22.64
N PHE A 302 13.91 1.95 22.61
CA PHE A 302 13.67 0.63 22.03
C PHE A 302 13.34 0.65 20.53
N ILE A 303 13.17 1.83 19.94
CA ILE A 303 12.97 2.07 18.51
C ILE A 303 14.20 2.81 17.96
N PRO A 304 14.81 2.37 16.85
CA PRO A 304 15.89 3.10 16.21
C PRO A 304 15.38 4.41 15.59
N SER A 305 16.15 5.48 15.69
CA SER A 305 15.85 6.73 14.97
C SER A 305 16.05 6.58 13.46
N GLY A 306 15.49 7.49 12.66
CA GLY A 306 15.67 7.53 11.21
C GLY A 306 17.15 7.58 10.79
N ASP A 307 18.00 8.30 11.54
CA ASP A 307 19.43 8.40 11.26
C ASP A 307 20.17 7.07 11.56
N VAL A 308 19.70 6.28 12.51
CA VAL A 308 20.23 4.94 12.79
C VAL A 308 19.82 3.98 11.66
N ILE A 309 18.54 3.92 11.32
CA ILE A 309 18.05 3.00 10.28
C ILE A 309 18.70 3.26 8.92
N ALA A 310 19.06 4.50 8.61
CA ALA A 310 19.72 4.87 7.36
C ALA A 310 21.15 4.32 7.22
N GLN A 311 21.76 3.85 8.31
CA GLN A 311 23.14 3.33 8.27
C GLN A 311 23.17 1.92 7.68
N LYS A 312 24.28 1.61 7.00
CA LYS A 312 24.48 0.30 6.34
C LYS A 312 24.37 -0.89 7.29
N GLU A 313 24.87 -0.76 8.50
CA GLU A 313 24.82 -1.81 9.52
C GLU A 313 23.39 -2.10 10.03
N TRP A 314 22.46 -1.18 9.78
CA TRP A 314 21.04 -1.26 10.11
C TRP A 314 20.15 -1.43 8.86
N GLY A 315 20.72 -1.86 7.73
CA GLY A 315 19.97 -2.26 6.55
C GLY A 315 19.47 -1.13 5.65
N GLU A 316 20.06 0.08 5.76
CA GLU A 316 19.79 1.21 4.84
C GLU A 316 18.29 1.49 4.63
N GLY A 317 17.51 1.52 5.72
CA GLY A 317 16.06 1.76 5.72
C GLY A 317 15.22 0.52 6.06
N ASN A 318 15.82 -0.68 6.14
CA ASN A 318 15.13 -1.91 6.49
C ASN A 318 15.87 -2.69 7.58
N ALA A 319 15.71 -2.26 8.84
CA ALA A 319 16.50 -2.77 9.94
C ALA A 319 16.12 -4.21 10.40
N PHE A 320 14.87 -4.62 10.26
CA PHE A 320 14.40 -5.93 10.77
C PHE A 320 15.16 -7.13 10.15
N PRO A 321 15.41 -7.21 8.82
CA PRO A 321 16.12 -8.33 8.21
C PRO A 321 17.60 -8.42 8.60
N THR A 322 18.13 -7.44 9.32
CA THR A 322 19.52 -7.51 9.82
C THR A 322 19.70 -8.52 10.96
N GLY A 323 18.57 -9.03 11.53
CA GLY A 323 18.59 -9.88 12.72
C GLY A 323 18.93 -9.14 14.01
N LYS A 324 18.97 -7.80 13.98
CA LYS A 324 19.30 -6.94 15.14
C LYS A 324 18.07 -6.19 15.69
N VAL A 325 16.89 -6.51 15.19
CA VAL A 325 15.60 -5.95 15.63
C VAL A 325 14.66 -7.10 15.97
N ALA A 326 14.17 -7.11 17.21
CA ALA A 326 13.41 -8.26 17.71
C ALA A 326 11.96 -8.32 17.22
N MET A 327 11.32 -7.17 17.03
CA MET A 327 9.91 -7.08 16.56
C MET A 327 9.77 -6.00 15.49
N GLY A 328 8.77 -6.17 14.60
CA GLY A 328 8.44 -5.14 13.62
C GLY A 328 7.02 -5.28 13.09
N MET A 329 6.27 -4.17 13.08
CA MET A 329 4.97 -4.15 12.41
C MET A 329 5.13 -3.97 10.91
N SER A 330 4.51 -4.84 10.14
CA SER A 330 4.40 -4.70 8.69
C SER A 330 3.22 -5.50 8.14
N TYR A 331 3.12 -5.58 6.82
CA TYR A 331 2.05 -6.26 6.11
C TYR A 331 2.52 -7.59 5.54
N LEU A 332 1.60 -8.42 5.08
CA LEU A 332 1.91 -9.75 4.51
C LEU A 332 2.91 -9.69 3.34
N TRP A 333 2.89 -8.62 2.53
CA TRP A 333 3.86 -8.44 1.45
C TRP A 333 5.31 -8.39 1.93
N TYR A 334 5.54 -8.01 3.19
CA TYR A 334 6.88 -7.92 3.76
C TYR A 334 7.62 -9.27 3.82
N THR A 335 6.92 -10.39 3.66
CA THR A 335 7.53 -11.73 3.53
C THR A 335 8.51 -11.84 2.36
N CYS A 336 8.43 -10.95 1.33
CA CYS A 336 9.43 -10.88 0.25
C CYS A 336 10.83 -10.49 0.74
N CYS A 337 10.91 -9.77 1.86
CA CYS A 337 12.00 -8.86 2.12
C CYS A 337 12.69 -9.12 3.48
N LEU A 338 12.49 -10.32 4.03
CA LEU A 338 13.08 -10.77 5.31
C LEU A 338 14.57 -11.11 5.20
N GLY A 339 15.09 -11.28 3.97
CA GLY A 339 16.50 -11.46 3.70
C GLY A 339 17.08 -12.81 4.14
N ASP A 340 18.35 -13.03 3.74
CA ASP A 340 19.06 -14.31 4.00
C ASP A 340 19.57 -14.43 5.44
N VAL A 341 19.65 -13.32 6.19
CA VAL A 341 20.19 -13.31 7.58
C VAL A 341 19.24 -14.03 8.52
N LEU A 342 17.93 -13.70 8.46
CA LEU A 342 16.93 -14.34 9.29
C LEU A 342 16.63 -15.78 8.86
N LYS A 343 16.69 -16.08 7.56
CA LYS A 343 16.36 -17.39 7.00
C LYS A 343 15.00 -17.89 7.50
N THR A 344 15.01 -18.79 8.47
CA THR A 344 13.84 -19.38 9.14
C THR A 344 13.65 -18.83 10.56
N ASP A 345 14.49 -17.92 11.05
CA ASP A 345 14.40 -17.35 12.40
C ASP A 345 13.50 -16.10 12.42
N TRP A 346 12.26 -16.29 12.04
CA TRP A 346 11.21 -15.29 12.16
C TRP A 346 9.84 -15.95 12.22
N ASN A 347 8.89 -15.29 12.83
CA ASN A 347 7.49 -15.69 12.83
C ASN A 347 6.60 -14.46 12.93
N ILE A 348 5.29 -14.65 12.98
CA ILE A 348 4.29 -13.58 13.08
C ILE A 348 3.44 -13.72 14.33
N ALA A 349 2.97 -12.60 14.85
CA ALA A 349 2.10 -12.49 16.01
C ALA A 349 0.92 -11.55 15.70
N PRO A 350 -0.18 -11.59 16.48
CA PRO A 350 -1.30 -10.67 16.34
C PRO A 350 -0.88 -9.20 16.41
N VAL A 351 -1.63 -8.33 15.74
CA VAL A 351 -1.55 -6.88 15.98
C VAL A 351 -1.87 -6.59 17.43
N PRO A 352 -1.03 -5.83 18.15
CA PRO A 352 -1.30 -5.50 19.55
C PRO A 352 -2.57 -4.67 19.73
N SER A 353 -3.25 -4.85 20.84
CA SER A 353 -4.42 -4.03 21.17
C SER A 353 -4.03 -2.63 21.63
N TYR A 354 -4.87 -1.66 21.29
CA TYR A 354 -4.82 -0.29 21.81
C TYR A 354 -6.11 -0.01 22.60
N LYS A 355 -5.98 0.30 23.91
CA LYS A 355 -7.12 0.54 24.80
C LYS A 355 -8.20 -0.56 24.67
N GLY A 356 -7.79 -1.82 24.64
CA GLY A 356 -8.66 -2.99 24.50
C GLY A 356 -9.26 -3.22 23.12
N SER A 357 -8.91 -2.42 22.11
CA SER A 357 -9.33 -2.60 20.73
C SER A 357 -8.19 -3.11 19.87
N ILE A 358 -8.48 -4.06 18.97
CA ILE A 358 -7.53 -4.58 17.98
C ILE A 358 -7.90 -3.98 16.63
N SER A 359 -6.93 -3.36 15.96
CA SER A 359 -7.14 -2.66 14.70
C SER A 359 -6.06 -3.03 13.69
N PRO A 360 -6.12 -4.21 13.08
CA PRO A 360 -5.28 -4.50 11.92
C PRO A 360 -5.60 -3.53 10.80
N ASP A 361 -4.55 -3.09 10.11
CA ASP A 361 -4.66 -2.37 8.84
C ASP A 361 -4.44 -3.34 7.68
N MET A 362 -4.78 -2.91 6.47
CA MET A 362 -4.65 -3.71 5.27
C MET A 362 -4.15 -2.85 4.12
N ASN A 363 -3.05 -3.26 3.52
CA ASN A 363 -2.77 -2.85 2.16
C ASN A 363 -3.53 -3.77 1.20
N ALA A 364 -3.99 -3.22 0.11
CA ALA A 364 -4.72 -4.00 -0.88
C ALA A 364 -4.50 -3.43 -2.27
N ASP A 365 -4.27 -4.32 -3.22
CA ASP A 365 -4.35 -4.00 -4.63
C ASP A 365 -5.77 -4.30 -5.13
N THR A 366 -6.28 -3.42 -5.96
CA THR A 366 -7.61 -3.53 -6.53
C THR A 366 -7.62 -3.14 -8.01
N PHE A 367 -8.71 -3.44 -8.67
CA PHE A 367 -9.05 -2.85 -9.97
C PHE A 367 -10.08 -1.76 -9.76
N ARG A 368 -9.97 -0.69 -10.57
CA ARG A 368 -10.88 0.44 -10.55
C ARG A 368 -11.39 0.72 -11.95
N ILE A 369 -12.55 1.35 -12.04
CA ILE A 369 -13.08 1.87 -13.31
C ILE A 369 -12.96 3.38 -13.28
N SER A 370 -12.42 3.97 -14.35
CA SER A 370 -12.33 5.41 -14.47
C SER A 370 -13.72 6.04 -14.59
N LYS A 371 -13.97 7.12 -13.86
CA LYS A 371 -15.24 7.85 -13.91
C LYS A 371 -15.57 8.39 -15.30
N GLY A 372 -14.53 8.67 -16.11
CA GLY A 372 -14.65 9.14 -17.49
C GLY A 372 -14.81 8.02 -18.53
N SER A 373 -14.81 6.74 -18.13
CA SER A 373 -15.05 5.61 -19.05
C SER A 373 -16.34 5.80 -19.82
N LYS A 374 -16.30 5.51 -21.11
CA LYS A 374 -17.47 5.54 -21.99
C LYS A 374 -18.21 4.19 -22.00
N HIS A 375 -17.60 3.15 -21.45
CA HIS A 375 -18.04 1.76 -21.50
C HIS A 375 -18.01 1.11 -20.10
N PRO A 376 -18.66 1.73 -19.08
CA PRO A 376 -18.54 1.29 -17.69
C PRO A 376 -19.09 -0.12 -17.44
N LYS A 377 -20.09 -0.58 -18.20
CA LYS A 377 -20.66 -1.93 -18.07
C LYS A 377 -19.70 -2.99 -18.60
N GLU A 378 -19.14 -2.75 -19.76
CA GLU A 378 -18.14 -3.63 -20.38
C GLU A 378 -16.85 -3.66 -19.55
N ALA A 379 -16.41 -2.51 -19.04
CA ALA A 379 -15.30 -2.41 -18.11
C ALA A 379 -15.56 -3.21 -16.83
N PHE A 380 -16.77 -3.14 -16.27
CA PHE A 380 -17.14 -3.92 -15.09
C PHE A 380 -17.16 -5.43 -15.38
N THR A 381 -17.67 -5.83 -16.54
CA THR A 381 -17.67 -7.24 -16.98
C THR A 381 -16.24 -7.78 -17.07
N PHE A 382 -15.34 -7.04 -17.70
CA PHE A 382 -13.92 -7.42 -17.75
C PHE A 382 -13.26 -7.38 -16.37
N MET A 383 -13.53 -6.38 -15.54
CA MET A 383 -13.02 -6.30 -14.17
C MET A 383 -13.44 -7.52 -13.34
N THR A 384 -14.68 -7.98 -13.45
CA THR A 384 -15.16 -9.19 -12.73
C THR A 384 -14.49 -10.47 -13.22
N TYR A 385 -14.11 -10.55 -14.50
CA TYR A 385 -13.30 -11.63 -15.04
C TYR A 385 -11.88 -11.61 -14.44
N LEU A 386 -11.23 -10.43 -14.34
CA LEU A 386 -9.93 -10.29 -13.68
C LEU A 386 -9.98 -10.71 -12.21
N LEU A 387 -11.05 -10.38 -11.51
CA LEU A 387 -11.31 -10.77 -10.13
C LEU A 387 -11.75 -12.23 -9.99
N GLY A 388 -12.21 -12.84 -11.07
CA GLY A 388 -12.77 -14.18 -11.17
C GLY A 388 -11.81 -15.20 -11.77
N GLU A 389 -12.07 -15.56 -13.00
CA GLU A 389 -11.40 -16.65 -13.72
C GLU A 389 -9.90 -16.39 -13.90
N ALA A 390 -9.51 -15.14 -14.13
CA ALA A 390 -8.10 -14.76 -14.30
C ALA A 390 -7.35 -14.57 -12.97
N SER A 391 -8.06 -14.46 -11.83
CA SER A 391 -7.48 -14.02 -10.56
C SER A 391 -6.32 -14.89 -10.07
N ALA A 392 -6.42 -16.20 -10.16
CA ALA A 392 -5.38 -17.11 -9.68
C ALA A 392 -4.04 -16.88 -10.40
N ARG A 393 -4.05 -16.71 -11.72
CA ARG A 393 -2.86 -16.43 -12.53
C ARG A 393 -2.25 -15.05 -12.23
N LEU A 394 -3.13 -14.06 -12.01
CA LEU A 394 -2.69 -12.71 -11.65
C LEU A 394 -2.09 -12.68 -10.24
N LEU A 395 -2.72 -13.33 -9.27
CA LEU A 395 -2.22 -13.39 -7.89
C LEU A 395 -0.90 -14.15 -7.79
N ASP A 396 -0.69 -15.18 -8.62
CA ASP A 396 0.58 -15.92 -8.70
C ASP A 396 1.73 -15.01 -9.11
N ILE A 397 1.55 -14.20 -10.16
CA ILE A 397 2.59 -13.26 -10.63
C ILE A 397 2.73 -12.01 -9.75
N TYR A 398 1.71 -11.64 -8.97
CA TYR A 398 1.72 -10.47 -8.10
C TYR A 398 2.10 -10.79 -6.65
N GLY A 399 2.02 -12.05 -6.25
CA GLY A 399 2.40 -12.51 -4.91
C GLY A 399 1.44 -12.06 -3.79
N GLY A 400 0.22 -11.64 -4.12
CA GLY A 400 -0.78 -11.19 -3.17
C GLY A 400 -1.64 -12.32 -2.60
N MET A 401 -2.08 -12.19 -1.35
CA MET A 401 -3.07 -13.10 -0.77
C MET A 401 -4.41 -12.91 -1.47
N PRO A 402 -5.08 -13.98 -1.92
CA PRO A 402 -6.42 -13.89 -2.49
C PRO A 402 -7.40 -13.21 -1.53
N ALA A 403 -8.14 -12.22 -2.02
CA ALA A 403 -9.19 -11.60 -1.24
C ALA A 403 -10.38 -12.54 -0.98
N ARG A 404 -10.62 -13.52 -1.85
CA ARG A 404 -11.63 -14.56 -1.62
C ARG A 404 -11.11 -15.59 -0.63
N GLU A 405 -11.87 -15.80 0.45
CA GLU A 405 -11.48 -16.76 1.49
C GLU A 405 -11.31 -18.20 0.97
N ALA A 406 -12.12 -18.60 -0.03
CA ALA A 406 -12.05 -19.94 -0.61
C ALA A 406 -10.69 -20.24 -1.27
N ASP A 407 -9.98 -19.21 -1.76
CA ASP A 407 -8.72 -19.35 -2.48
C ASP A 407 -7.48 -19.27 -1.56
N GLN A 408 -7.67 -18.86 -0.29
CA GLN A 408 -6.57 -18.62 0.65
C GLN A 408 -5.86 -19.90 1.08
N ALA A 409 -6.57 -21.02 1.16
CA ALA A 409 -5.96 -22.30 1.58
C ALA A 409 -4.82 -22.72 0.65
N ALA A 410 -4.99 -22.59 -0.68
CA ALA A 410 -3.95 -22.91 -1.66
C ALA A 410 -2.78 -21.93 -1.57
N PHE A 411 -3.05 -20.64 -1.38
CA PHE A 411 -2.03 -19.62 -1.20
C PHE A 411 -1.13 -19.92 0.02
N PHE A 412 -1.72 -20.21 1.19
CA PHE A 412 -0.95 -20.50 2.39
C PHE A 412 -0.22 -21.85 2.33
N ALA A 413 -0.76 -22.86 1.64
CA ALA A 413 -0.02 -24.10 1.38
C ALA A 413 1.27 -23.85 0.56
N THR A 414 1.23 -22.93 -0.40
CA THR A 414 2.42 -22.47 -1.12
C THR A 414 3.40 -21.75 -0.18
N LYS A 415 2.88 -20.90 0.71
CA LYS A 415 3.69 -20.20 1.72
C LYS A 415 4.34 -21.16 2.71
N ASP A 416 3.67 -22.21 3.15
CA ASP A 416 4.25 -23.27 3.99
C ASP A 416 5.38 -24.03 3.30
N THR A 417 5.29 -24.21 1.99
CA THR A 417 6.38 -24.79 1.20
C THR A 417 7.57 -23.83 1.10
N GLN A 418 7.31 -22.53 0.96
CA GLN A 418 8.32 -21.49 0.88
C GLN A 418 9.01 -21.24 2.25
N PHE A 419 8.25 -21.28 3.34
CA PHE A 419 8.67 -20.96 4.71
C PHE A 419 8.41 -22.15 5.63
N SER A 420 9.36 -23.08 5.70
CA SER A 420 9.18 -24.39 6.38
C SER A 420 9.28 -24.37 7.91
N GLN A 421 9.50 -23.20 8.52
CA GLN A 421 9.65 -23.05 9.98
C GLN A 421 8.33 -23.08 10.76
N GLY A 422 7.17 -23.24 10.10
CA GLY A 422 5.87 -23.26 10.78
C GLY A 422 5.39 -21.85 11.14
N VAL A 423 5.21 -21.00 10.13
CA VAL A 423 4.69 -19.63 10.32
C VAL A 423 3.22 -19.68 10.70
N HIS A 424 2.80 -18.84 11.65
CA HIS A 424 1.44 -18.80 12.18
C HIS A 424 0.45 -18.09 11.23
N TRP A 425 0.26 -18.62 10.00
CA TRP A 425 -0.54 -17.96 8.96
C TRP A 425 -2.00 -17.69 9.31
N ASP A 426 -2.55 -18.39 10.32
CA ASP A 426 -3.90 -18.12 10.81
C ASP A 426 -4.02 -16.69 11.37
N ILE A 427 -2.91 -16.11 11.86
CA ILE A 427 -2.87 -14.69 12.26
C ILE A 427 -3.16 -13.79 11.08
N ALA A 428 -2.56 -14.05 9.90
CA ALA A 428 -2.80 -13.24 8.70
C ALA A 428 -4.27 -13.32 8.25
N LYS A 429 -4.86 -14.52 8.25
CA LYS A 429 -6.28 -14.74 7.93
C LYS A 429 -7.20 -14.02 8.92
N GLU A 430 -6.89 -14.11 10.21
CA GLU A 430 -7.69 -13.46 11.27
C GLU A 430 -7.50 -11.94 11.26
N SER A 431 -6.31 -11.43 10.94
CA SER A 431 -6.07 -9.99 10.70
C SER A 431 -6.96 -9.48 9.58
N TYR A 432 -7.02 -10.21 8.45
CA TYR A 432 -7.83 -9.84 7.31
C TYR A 432 -9.32 -9.71 7.65
N LYS A 433 -9.86 -10.62 8.48
CA LYS A 433 -11.25 -10.56 8.94
C LYS A 433 -11.53 -9.40 9.91
N ARG A 434 -10.50 -8.86 10.56
CA ARG A 434 -10.58 -7.81 11.58
C ARG A 434 -10.21 -6.42 11.09
N VAL A 435 -9.88 -6.25 9.81
CA VAL A 435 -9.55 -4.94 9.26
C VAL A 435 -10.66 -3.95 9.58
N SER A 436 -10.34 -2.90 10.30
CA SER A 436 -11.33 -1.98 10.86
C SER A 436 -11.45 -0.65 10.11
N SER A 437 -10.46 -0.30 9.29
CA SER A 437 -10.42 1.00 8.62
C SER A 437 -9.60 0.92 7.33
N PRO A 438 -10.03 1.58 6.26
CA PRO A 438 -9.14 1.92 5.17
C PRO A 438 -8.05 2.86 5.67
N SER A 439 -6.93 2.97 4.94
CA SER A 439 -5.89 3.94 5.21
C SER A 439 -6.50 5.34 5.42
N ALA A 440 -6.18 5.99 6.54
CA ALA A 440 -6.80 7.26 6.91
C ALA A 440 -6.55 8.38 5.91
N GLU A 441 -5.40 8.37 5.25
CA GLU A 441 -5.05 9.35 4.23
C GLU A 441 -5.82 9.17 2.91
N ALA A 442 -6.47 8.00 2.71
CA ALA A 442 -7.24 7.72 1.50
C ALA A 442 -8.31 8.75 1.16
N TYR A 443 -8.70 9.56 2.13
CA TYR A 443 -9.84 10.48 2.04
C TYR A 443 -9.43 11.95 2.25
N ILE A 444 -8.15 12.27 2.09
CA ILE A 444 -7.67 13.64 2.16
C ILE A 444 -7.71 14.27 0.76
N PRO A 445 -8.36 15.44 0.56
CA PRO A 445 -8.23 16.20 -0.68
C PRO A 445 -6.76 16.50 -0.99
N ASN A 446 -6.40 16.58 -2.28
CA ASN A 446 -5.01 16.73 -2.72
C ASN A 446 -4.07 15.66 -2.16
N TYR A 447 -4.55 14.42 -2.13
CA TYR A 447 -3.92 13.27 -1.49
C TYR A 447 -2.41 13.15 -1.76
N LEU A 448 -1.96 13.35 -3.01
CA LEU A 448 -0.54 13.17 -3.35
C LEU A 448 0.36 14.14 -2.58
N LYS A 449 -0.04 15.40 -2.49
CA LYS A 449 0.69 16.43 -1.74
C LYS A 449 0.57 16.21 -0.24
N ALA A 450 -0.63 15.84 0.23
CA ALA A 450 -0.87 15.51 1.63
C ALA A 450 -0.01 14.31 2.06
N ARG A 451 0.03 13.26 1.23
CA ARG A 451 0.86 12.08 1.46
C ARG A 451 2.35 12.44 1.53
N ASP A 452 2.86 13.21 0.58
CA ASP A 452 4.27 13.60 0.57
C ASP A 452 4.62 14.41 1.84
N TYR A 453 3.74 15.29 2.29
CA TYR A 453 3.92 16.01 3.55
C TYR A 453 3.95 15.06 4.77
N ILE A 454 3.03 14.11 4.86
CA ILE A 454 2.96 13.18 6.00
C ILE A 454 4.16 12.22 5.99
N TYR A 455 4.51 11.65 4.85
CA TYR A 455 5.60 10.66 4.76
C TYR A 455 6.99 11.29 4.84
N THR A 456 7.18 12.43 4.22
CA THR A 456 8.53 13.02 4.11
C THR A 456 8.77 13.97 5.27
N ASP A 457 7.90 14.98 5.44
CA ASP A 457 8.19 16.06 6.39
C ASP A 457 7.84 15.67 7.82
N PHE A 458 6.61 15.19 8.03
CA PHE A 458 6.14 14.88 9.39
C PHE A 458 6.80 13.62 9.96
N THR A 459 6.93 12.55 9.18
CA THR A 459 7.64 11.33 9.65
C THR A 459 9.10 11.64 9.99
N ALA A 460 9.76 12.45 9.16
CA ALA A 460 11.15 12.86 9.46
C ALA A 460 11.23 13.72 10.72
N ALA A 461 10.29 14.62 10.96
CA ALA A 461 10.23 15.42 12.17
C ALA A 461 10.08 14.54 13.43
N LEU A 462 9.14 13.58 13.41
CA LEU A 462 8.93 12.62 14.49
C LEU A 462 10.17 11.77 14.80
N GLN A 463 10.99 11.46 13.80
CA GLN A 463 12.16 10.59 13.94
C GLN A 463 13.46 11.33 14.26
N LYS A 464 13.50 12.67 14.19
CA LYS A 464 14.73 13.46 14.33
C LYS A 464 14.69 14.51 15.44
N ASP A 465 13.53 15.05 15.76
CA ASP A 465 13.41 16.09 16.78
C ASP A 465 13.10 15.50 18.16
N ALA A 466 14.15 15.23 18.92
CA ALA A 466 14.05 14.70 20.28
C ALA A 466 13.33 15.64 21.28
N THR A 467 13.14 16.91 20.92
CA THR A 467 12.51 17.90 21.79
C THR A 467 11.03 18.14 21.49
N MET A 468 10.51 17.45 20.48
CA MET A 468 9.13 17.62 20.03
C MET A 468 8.14 17.21 21.12
N ASP A 469 7.24 18.12 21.47
CA ASP A 469 5.95 17.74 22.07
C ASP A 469 4.97 17.39 20.95
N VAL A 470 4.71 16.10 20.76
CA VAL A 470 3.94 15.59 19.62
C VAL A 470 2.54 16.21 19.56
N ALA A 471 1.84 16.30 20.69
CA ALA A 471 0.46 16.84 20.73
C ALA A 471 0.42 18.31 20.32
N SER A 472 1.35 19.13 20.86
CA SER A 472 1.48 20.54 20.49
C SER A 472 1.88 20.73 19.05
N TYR A 473 2.81 19.91 18.53
CA TYR A 473 3.23 19.94 17.12
C TYR A 473 2.07 19.58 16.18
N VAL A 474 1.31 18.54 16.53
CA VAL A 474 0.17 18.10 15.72
C VAL A 474 -0.89 19.20 15.64
N SER A 475 -1.25 19.80 16.77
CA SER A 475 -2.29 20.85 16.78
C SER A 475 -1.83 22.19 16.20
N GLY A 476 -0.56 22.57 16.43
CA GLY A 476 -0.03 23.88 16.06
C GLY A 476 0.66 23.94 14.68
N THR A 477 1.12 22.81 14.16
CA THR A 477 1.91 22.78 12.91
C THR A 477 1.34 21.80 11.92
N PHE A 478 1.22 20.51 12.29
CA PHE A 478 0.83 19.45 11.36
C PHE A 478 -0.57 19.63 10.79
N LEU A 479 -1.58 19.76 11.65
CA LEU A 479 -2.97 19.86 11.21
C LEU A 479 -3.24 21.15 10.40
N PRO A 480 -2.76 22.34 10.79
CA PRO A 480 -2.90 23.53 9.94
C PRO A 480 -2.25 23.40 8.56
N ALA A 481 -1.07 22.78 8.46
CA ALA A 481 -0.41 22.56 7.18
C ALA A 481 -1.17 21.56 6.31
N LEU A 482 -1.66 20.47 6.90
CA LEU A 482 -2.44 19.46 6.20
C LEU A 482 -3.78 20.04 5.70
N GLN A 483 -4.46 20.86 6.52
CA GLN A 483 -5.69 21.55 6.13
C GLN A 483 -5.42 22.53 4.97
N ALA A 484 -4.33 23.27 5.03
CA ALA A 484 -3.95 24.18 3.93
C ALA A 484 -3.75 23.43 2.61
N ILE A 485 -3.12 22.26 2.64
CA ILE A 485 -2.98 21.38 1.47
C ILE A 485 -4.37 20.91 0.99
N ALA A 486 -5.24 20.48 1.89
CA ALA A 486 -6.58 20.02 1.54
C ALA A 486 -7.45 21.11 0.91
N ASP A 487 -7.24 22.38 1.29
CA ASP A 487 -8.00 23.54 0.81
C ASP A 487 -7.49 24.08 -0.54
N GLU A 488 -6.33 23.63 -1.02
CA GLU A 488 -5.83 24.04 -2.34
C GLU A 488 -6.81 23.59 -3.44
N LYS A 489 -7.01 24.46 -4.41
CA LYS A 489 -7.77 24.07 -5.62
C LYS A 489 -6.97 23.05 -6.43
N PRO A 490 -7.61 21.96 -6.85
CA PRO A 490 -6.97 20.94 -7.67
C PRO A 490 -6.51 21.48 -9.02
#